data_be25f468a362b473f880a731c4fe71b3
#
_entry.id   be25f468a362b473f880a731c4fe71b3
#
_cell.length_a   1.000
_cell.length_b   1.000
_cell.length_c   1.000
_cell.angle_alpha   90.00
_cell.angle_beta   90.00
_cell.angle_gamma   90.00
#
_symmetry.space_group_name_H-M   'P 1'
#
loop_
_entity.id
_entity.type
_entity.pdbx_description
1 polymer ?
#
loop_
_entity_poly.entity_id
_entity_poly.type
_entity_poly.pdbx_seq_one_letter_code
_entity_poly.pdbx_strand_id
1 'polypeptide(L)'
;MKKTCVIMVLLMAVLASCEHINNKEVPNFMVRLDLSSFAVWSTYGVAGVGDYRYFNRDKRLPANFPYNVNTYTGFGGILLMMGLDSSTGSYSPVAYDAACPVENRMDVVVGIDSDNFDAVCPNCKSRYDVFMGSGGPKSGPAITHRYGLRMLKVYSSPSGGYTISN
;
A
#
# COMPACT_ATOMS: atom_id res chain seq x y z
N MET A 1 -29.27 -35.45 -21.78
CA MET A 1 -28.24 -35.66 -20.76
C MET A 1 -26.85 -35.14 -21.16
N LYS A 2 -26.29 -35.38 -22.36
CA LYS A 2 -24.94 -34.85 -22.75
C LYS A 2 -24.84 -33.32 -22.79
N LYS A 3 -25.88 -32.60 -23.28
CA LYS A 3 -25.87 -31.13 -23.37
C LYS A 3 -25.92 -30.43 -21.98
N THR A 4 -26.65 -31.00 -21.03
CA THR A 4 -26.71 -30.49 -19.66
C THR A 4 -25.39 -30.63 -18.89
N CYS A 5 -24.66 -31.74 -19.14
CA CYS A 5 -23.35 -31.97 -18.52
C CYS A 5 -22.30 -30.99 -19.04
N VAL A 6 -22.31 -30.65 -20.33
CA VAL A 6 -21.39 -29.69 -20.95
C VAL A 6 -21.63 -28.27 -20.40
N ILE A 7 -22.89 -27.87 -20.24
CA ILE A 7 -23.23 -26.55 -19.67
C ILE A 7 -22.79 -26.45 -18.20
N MET A 8 -22.94 -27.52 -17.43
CA MET A 8 -22.54 -27.57 -16.02
C MET A 8 -21.01 -27.50 -15.86
N VAL A 9 -20.25 -28.16 -16.75
CA VAL A 9 -18.78 -28.09 -16.77
C VAL A 9 -18.29 -26.70 -17.20
N LEU A 10 -18.95 -26.05 -18.16
CA LEU A 10 -18.64 -24.68 -18.55
C LEU A 10 -18.93 -23.67 -17.41
N LEU A 11 -20.03 -23.87 -16.67
CA LEU A 11 -20.38 -23.01 -15.53
C LEU A 11 -19.36 -23.15 -14.37
N MET A 12 -18.86 -24.38 -14.12
CA MET A 12 -17.82 -24.61 -13.12
C MET A 12 -16.46 -23.99 -13.49
N ALA A 13 -16.13 -23.93 -14.77
CA ALA A 13 -14.87 -23.31 -15.23
C ALA A 13 -14.84 -21.79 -15.05
N VAL A 14 -16.00 -21.13 -15.06
CA VAL A 14 -16.10 -19.67 -14.84
C VAL A 14 -15.95 -19.30 -13.36
N LEU A 15 -16.24 -20.21 -12.43
CA LEU A 15 -16.16 -19.95 -10.97
C LEU A 15 -14.74 -20.14 -10.40
N ALA A 16 -13.79 -20.67 -11.16
CA ALA A 16 -12.43 -20.94 -10.69
C ALA A 16 -11.43 -19.79 -10.89
N SER A 17 -11.86 -18.62 -11.37
CA SER A 17 -10.98 -17.47 -11.65
C SER A 17 -11.01 -16.43 -10.52
N CYS A 18 -10.79 -16.84 -9.27
CA CYS A 18 -10.36 -15.90 -8.23
C CYS A 18 -8.86 -15.65 -8.40
N GLU A 19 -8.51 -14.61 -9.13
CA GLU A 19 -7.13 -14.17 -9.30
C GLU A 19 -6.63 -13.52 -8.00
N HIS A 20 -5.77 -14.23 -7.28
CA HIS A 20 -5.18 -13.70 -6.05
C HIS A 20 -3.98 -12.80 -6.34
N ILE A 21 -4.02 -11.55 -5.84
CA ILE A 21 -2.90 -10.62 -5.90
C ILE A 21 -1.90 -10.99 -4.78
N ASN A 22 -0.63 -11.12 -5.12
CA ASN A 22 0.44 -11.35 -4.15
C ASN A 22 0.98 -10.03 -3.59
N ASN A 23 0.54 -9.66 -2.39
CA ASN A 23 1.02 -8.48 -1.67
C ASN A 23 2.18 -8.80 -0.70
N LYS A 24 2.78 -9.99 -0.81
CA LYS A 24 3.83 -10.48 0.10
C LYS A 24 5.19 -10.64 -0.57
N GLU A 25 5.33 -10.18 -1.81
CA GLU A 25 6.59 -10.31 -2.57
C GLU A 25 7.73 -9.53 -1.91
N VAL A 26 7.46 -8.30 -1.50
CA VAL A 26 8.44 -7.51 -0.72
C VAL A 26 8.69 -8.17 0.64
N PRO A 27 9.97 -8.30 1.09
CA PRO A 27 10.30 -8.88 2.39
C PRO A 27 9.57 -8.21 3.56
N ASN A 28 9.18 -9.01 4.55
CA ASN A 28 8.43 -8.52 5.72
C ASN A 28 9.39 -7.99 6.80
N PHE A 29 9.95 -6.80 6.56
CA PHE A 29 10.76 -6.10 7.56
C PHE A 29 9.84 -5.41 8.57
N MET A 30 10.32 -5.32 9.81
CA MET A 30 9.56 -4.70 10.89
C MET A 30 9.14 -3.27 10.54
N VAL A 31 7.87 -2.99 10.76
CA VAL A 31 7.28 -1.65 10.68
C VAL A 31 6.71 -1.27 12.05
N ARG A 32 7.14 -0.13 12.55
CA ARG A 32 6.58 0.50 13.74
C ARG A 32 6.79 2.00 13.64
N LEU A 33 5.74 2.72 13.31
CA LEU A 33 5.74 4.17 13.21
C LEU A 33 4.64 4.72 14.12
N ASP A 34 5.04 5.59 15.03
CA ASP A 34 4.14 6.21 16.01
C ASP A 34 3.82 7.64 15.60
N LEU A 35 2.59 7.86 15.15
CA LEU A 35 1.97 9.15 14.87
C LEU A 35 0.73 9.32 15.77
N SER A 36 0.70 8.68 16.95
CA SER A 36 -0.50 8.50 17.75
C SER A 36 -1.05 9.77 18.39
N SER A 37 -0.22 10.81 18.61
CA SER A 37 -0.69 12.08 19.16
C SER A 37 -1.22 13.01 18.08
N PHE A 38 -2.25 13.80 18.41
CA PHE A 38 -2.82 14.80 17.50
C PHE A 38 -1.75 15.78 16.97
N ALA A 39 -0.82 16.25 17.82
CA ALA A 39 0.23 17.18 17.42
C ALA A 39 1.18 16.57 16.38
N VAL A 40 1.59 15.30 16.56
CA VAL A 40 2.47 14.60 15.62
C VAL A 40 1.73 14.30 14.33
N TRP A 41 0.46 13.86 14.43
CA TRP A 41 -0.35 13.58 13.26
C TRP A 41 -0.62 14.83 12.42
N SER A 42 -0.99 15.95 13.03
CA SER A 42 -1.25 17.21 12.32
C SER A 42 0.00 17.78 11.62
N THR A 43 1.19 17.42 12.12
CA THR A 43 2.46 17.89 11.53
C THR A 43 2.96 16.93 10.42
N TYR A 44 2.89 15.64 10.65
CA TYR A 44 3.54 14.64 9.80
C TYR A 44 2.57 13.64 9.15
N GLY A 45 1.31 13.61 9.54
CA GLY A 45 0.28 12.76 8.97
C GLY A 45 -0.26 13.26 7.64
N VAL A 46 -1.40 12.71 7.24
CA VAL A 46 -2.14 13.05 6.02
C VAL A 46 -3.53 13.56 6.41
N ALA A 47 -4.04 14.58 5.71
CA ALA A 47 -5.30 15.24 6.06
C ALA A 47 -6.30 15.31 4.91
N GLY A 48 -5.85 15.62 3.71
CA GLY A 48 -6.70 15.81 2.53
C GLY A 48 -6.74 14.59 1.63
N VAL A 49 -7.75 14.52 0.79
CA VAL A 49 -7.92 13.46 -0.22
C VAL A 49 -6.67 13.38 -1.10
N GLY A 50 -6.05 12.21 -1.19
CA GLY A 50 -4.85 11.98 -1.97
C GLY A 50 -3.57 12.57 -1.36
N ASP A 51 -3.64 13.21 -0.17
CA ASP A 51 -2.43 13.64 0.53
C ASP A 51 -1.59 12.43 0.91
N TYR A 52 -0.28 12.54 0.79
CA TYR A 52 0.63 11.43 1.06
C TYR A 52 1.92 11.89 1.72
N ARG A 53 2.56 10.97 2.46
CA ARG A 53 3.87 11.17 3.11
C ARG A 53 4.71 9.90 2.97
N TYR A 54 6.02 10.10 2.81
CA TYR A 54 6.99 9.01 2.90
C TYR A 54 7.72 9.07 4.23
N PHE A 55 7.81 7.91 4.90
CA PHE A 55 8.64 7.74 6.09
C PHE A 55 9.76 6.75 5.78
N ASN A 56 10.97 7.21 5.90
CA ASN A 56 12.15 6.35 5.78
C ASN A 56 13.20 6.84 6.79
N ARG A 57 13.47 6.03 7.80
CA ARG A 57 14.38 6.37 8.88
C ARG A 57 15.79 6.61 8.39
N ASP A 58 16.30 5.77 7.49
CA ASP A 58 17.67 5.82 7.00
C ASP A 58 17.90 7.05 6.11
N LYS A 59 16.88 7.44 5.36
CA LYS A 59 16.87 8.66 4.52
C LYS A 59 16.41 9.91 5.27
N ARG A 60 16.00 9.77 6.55
CA ARG A 60 15.42 10.83 7.38
C ARG A 60 14.25 11.57 6.72
N LEU A 61 13.32 10.82 6.13
CA LEU A 61 12.11 11.34 5.49
C LEU A 61 10.87 11.04 6.36
N PRO A 62 9.96 12.02 6.58
CA PRO A 62 10.09 13.43 6.24
C PRO A 62 11.13 14.14 7.11
N ALA A 63 11.60 15.30 6.62
CA ALA A 63 12.59 16.10 7.37
C ALA A 63 12.04 16.48 8.75
N ASN A 64 12.93 16.47 9.75
CA ASN A 64 12.63 16.82 11.15
C ASN A 64 11.64 15.86 11.86
N PHE A 65 11.26 14.73 11.26
CA PHE A 65 10.49 13.73 11.99
C PHE A 65 11.35 13.18 13.16
N PRO A 66 10.80 13.08 14.38
CA PRO A 66 11.57 12.68 15.57
C PRO A 66 11.76 11.14 15.63
N TYR A 67 12.53 10.60 14.70
CA TYR A 67 12.89 9.19 14.71
C TYR A 67 13.60 8.80 16.01
N ASN A 68 13.18 7.68 16.59
CA ASN A 68 13.79 7.11 17.80
C ASN A 68 14.21 5.64 17.57
N VAL A 69 14.80 5.03 18.59
CA VAL A 69 15.32 3.65 18.52
C VAL A 69 14.23 2.59 18.26
N ASN A 70 12.98 2.91 18.58
CA ASN A 70 11.83 2.02 18.40
C ASN A 70 11.07 2.28 17.08
N THR A 71 11.52 3.20 16.24
CA THR A 71 10.92 3.47 14.93
C THR A 71 11.53 2.57 13.87
N TYR A 72 10.69 1.83 13.16
CA TYR A 72 11.06 0.93 12.07
C TYR A 72 10.18 1.25 10.87
N THR A 73 10.78 1.36 9.69
CA THR A 73 10.08 1.82 8.47
C THR A 73 9.98 0.77 7.37
N GLY A 74 10.15 -0.52 7.67
CA GLY A 74 9.99 -1.59 6.70
C GLY A 74 11.17 -1.74 5.74
N PHE A 75 10.92 -2.34 4.58
CA PHE A 75 11.93 -2.65 3.58
C PHE A 75 12.28 -1.44 2.70
N GLY A 76 11.29 -0.80 2.06
CA GLY A 76 11.50 0.38 1.19
C GLY A 76 11.16 1.73 1.85
N GLY A 77 10.71 1.71 3.08
CA GLY A 77 10.07 2.84 3.75
C GLY A 77 8.55 2.70 3.75
N ILE A 78 7.86 3.64 4.40
CA ILE A 78 6.40 3.65 4.48
C ILE A 78 5.87 4.75 3.55
N LEU A 79 4.96 4.38 2.66
CA LEU A 79 4.08 5.30 1.96
C LEU A 79 2.76 5.36 2.76
N LEU A 80 2.49 6.48 3.40
CA LEU A 80 1.22 6.80 4.06
C LEU A 80 0.41 7.70 3.14
N MET A 81 -0.86 7.39 2.93
CA MET A 81 -1.75 8.15 2.05
C MET A 81 -3.15 8.28 2.65
N MET A 82 -3.82 9.40 2.39
CA MET A 82 -5.27 9.50 2.63
C MET A 82 -6.01 8.90 1.44
N GLY A 83 -6.42 7.65 1.59
CA GLY A 83 -7.13 6.88 0.57
C GLY A 83 -8.63 6.80 0.80
N LEU A 84 -9.33 6.11 -0.09
CA LEU A 84 -10.75 5.80 0.01
C LEU A 84 -10.93 4.35 0.45
N ASP A 85 -11.55 4.14 1.59
CA ASP A 85 -12.01 2.81 2.00
C ASP A 85 -13.26 2.46 1.17
N SER A 86 -13.09 1.56 0.22
CA SER A 86 -14.17 1.14 -0.69
C SER A 86 -15.32 0.42 0.03
N SER A 87 -15.11 -0.09 1.23
CA SER A 87 -16.14 -0.79 2.00
C SER A 87 -17.08 0.17 2.74
N THR A 88 -16.55 1.30 3.20
CA THR A 88 -17.31 2.30 3.95
C THR A 88 -17.64 3.55 3.14
N GLY A 89 -16.97 3.75 1.98
CA GLY A 89 -17.05 4.98 1.19
C GLY A 89 -16.42 6.19 1.90
N SER A 90 -15.65 5.97 2.95
CA SER A 90 -15.04 7.02 3.76
C SER A 90 -13.56 7.16 3.46
N TYR A 91 -13.05 8.39 3.57
CA TYR A 91 -11.61 8.61 3.48
C TYR A 91 -10.93 8.19 4.78
N SER A 92 -9.88 7.39 4.66
CA SER A 92 -9.10 6.91 5.79
C SER A 92 -7.61 6.78 5.44
N PRO A 93 -6.71 6.91 6.43
CA PRO A 93 -5.31 6.67 6.18
C PRO A 93 -5.04 5.20 5.83
N VAL A 94 -4.34 5.00 4.72
CA VAL A 94 -3.82 3.69 4.27
C VAL A 94 -2.31 3.75 4.17
N ALA A 95 -1.64 2.64 4.38
CA ALA A 95 -0.17 2.62 4.36
C ALA A 95 0.36 1.37 3.65
N TYR A 96 1.50 1.55 2.98
CA TYR A 96 2.18 0.50 2.22
C TYR A 96 3.68 0.54 2.47
N ASP A 97 4.35 -0.60 2.34
CA ASP A 97 5.79 -0.58 2.09
C ASP A 97 6.03 0.04 0.72
N ALA A 98 6.91 1.04 0.66
CA ALA A 98 7.12 1.83 -0.55
C ALA A 98 7.98 1.13 -1.60
N ALA A 99 8.60 -0.02 -1.31
CA ALA A 99 9.39 -0.77 -2.29
C ALA A 99 8.53 -1.31 -3.42
N CYS A 100 9.04 -1.22 -4.65
CA CYS A 100 8.39 -1.84 -5.80
C CYS A 100 8.51 -3.37 -5.71
N PRO A 101 7.40 -4.14 -5.70
CA PRO A 101 7.46 -5.59 -5.57
C PRO A 101 8.02 -6.30 -6.82
N VAL A 102 7.98 -5.68 -7.99
CA VAL A 102 8.60 -6.22 -9.20
C VAL A 102 10.13 -6.14 -9.13
N GLU A 103 10.66 -5.02 -8.63
CA GLU A 103 12.10 -4.81 -8.49
C GLU A 103 12.66 -5.50 -7.25
N ASN A 104 11.84 -5.62 -6.21
CA ASN A 104 12.17 -6.21 -4.90
C ASN A 104 13.51 -5.70 -4.32
N ARG A 105 13.68 -4.38 -4.33
CA ARG A 105 14.88 -3.66 -3.89
C ARG A 105 14.52 -2.53 -2.95
N MET A 106 15.32 -2.33 -1.90
CA MET A 106 15.09 -1.27 -0.87
C MET A 106 15.28 0.15 -1.42
N ASP A 107 16.07 0.31 -2.46
CA ASP A 107 16.39 1.60 -3.08
C ASP A 107 15.43 1.98 -4.22
N VAL A 108 14.60 1.05 -4.69
CA VAL A 108 13.61 1.28 -5.75
C VAL A 108 12.23 1.44 -5.15
N VAL A 109 11.89 2.66 -4.78
CA VAL A 109 10.60 3.00 -4.17
C VAL A 109 9.66 3.62 -5.20
N VAL A 110 8.36 3.37 -5.02
CA VAL A 110 7.32 3.93 -5.88
C VAL A 110 7.13 5.43 -5.58
N GLY A 111 6.86 6.23 -6.62
CA GLY A 111 6.42 7.61 -6.50
C GLY A 111 4.90 7.71 -6.68
N ILE A 112 4.28 8.81 -6.24
CA ILE A 112 2.85 9.07 -6.47
C ILE A 112 2.67 9.91 -7.72
N ASP A 113 1.81 9.44 -8.62
CA ASP A 113 1.25 10.21 -9.73
C ASP A 113 0.05 11.02 -9.20
N SER A 114 0.22 12.33 -9.10
CA SER A 114 -0.79 13.23 -8.50
C SER A 114 -2.10 13.30 -9.29
N ASP A 115 -2.07 12.98 -10.59
CA ASP A 115 -3.26 13.10 -11.44
C ASP A 115 -4.24 11.93 -11.21
N ASN A 116 -3.69 10.75 -10.90
CA ASN A 116 -4.47 9.52 -10.74
C ASN A 116 -4.38 8.92 -9.33
N PHE A 117 -3.56 9.47 -8.47
CA PHE A 117 -3.22 8.94 -7.14
C PHE A 117 -2.70 7.49 -7.17
N ASP A 118 -2.09 7.09 -8.28
CA ASP A 118 -1.44 5.78 -8.41
C ASP A 118 -0.01 5.83 -7.90
N ALA A 119 0.45 4.74 -7.28
CA ALA A 119 1.87 4.57 -7.02
C ALA A 119 2.56 4.03 -8.29
N VAL A 120 3.65 4.66 -8.71
CA VAL A 120 4.36 4.34 -9.95
C VAL A 120 5.81 4.00 -9.67
N CYS A 121 6.27 2.83 -10.15
CA CYS A 121 7.68 2.47 -10.05
C CYS A 121 8.53 3.27 -11.05
N PRO A 122 9.61 3.92 -10.62
CA PRO A 122 10.48 4.68 -11.53
C PRO A 122 11.22 3.81 -12.54
N ASN A 123 11.47 2.53 -12.22
CA ASN A 123 12.21 1.61 -13.08
C ASN A 123 11.28 0.83 -14.02
N CYS A 124 10.47 -0.09 -13.51
CA CYS A 124 9.64 -0.97 -14.34
C CYS A 124 8.33 -0.31 -14.83
N LYS A 125 8.04 0.91 -14.41
CA LYS A 125 6.83 1.67 -14.76
C LYS A 125 5.51 1.00 -14.36
N SER A 126 5.55 -0.03 -13.53
CA SER A 126 4.33 -0.61 -12.96
C SER A 126 3.58 0.41 -12.13
N ARG A 127 2.26 0.39 -12.24
CA ARG A 127 1.35 1.26 -11.49
C ARG A 127 0.53 0.42 -10.51
N TYR A 128 0.27 0.98 -9.34
CA TYR A 128 -0.45 0.32 -8.26
C TYR A 128 -1.56 1.22 -7.72
N ASP A 129 -2.69 0.61 -7.42
CA ASP A 129 -3.83 1.28 -6.81
C ASP A 129 -3.60 1.46 -5.30
N VAL A 130 -3.14 2.63 -4.91
CA VAL A 130 -2.94 2.97 -3.50
C VAL A 130 -4.08 3.81 -2.93
N PHE A 131 -4.82 4.50 -3.80
CA PHE A 131 -5.91 5.37 -3.36
C PHE A 131 -7.14 4.60 -2.89
N MET A 132 -7.54 3.52 -3.61
CA MET A 132 -8.68 2.67 -3.23
C MET A 132 -8.32 1.64 -2.15
N GLY A 133 -7.14 1.73 -1.56
CA GLY A 133 -6.73 0.92 -0.41
C GLY A 133 -6.34 -0.53 -0.73
N SER A 134 -6.26 -0.92 -2.00
CA SER A 134 -5.95 -2.30 -2.38
C SER A 134 -4.46 -2.61 -2.52
N GLY A 135 -3.65 -1.61 -2.91
CA GLY A 135 -2.25 -1.81 -3.31
C GLY A 135 -2.08 -2.67 -4.57
N GLY A 136 -3.18 -3.01 -5.26
CA GLY A 136 -3.19 -3.92 -6.40
C GLY A 136 -2.52 -3.33 -7.64
N PRO A 137 -1.99 -4.18 -8.56
CA PRO A 137 -1.38 -3.73 -9.81
C PRO A 137 -2.44 -3.22 -10.79
N LYS A 138 -2.20 -2.06 -11.42
CA LYS A 138 -3.06 -1.46 -12.45
C LYS A 138 -2.47 -1.57 -13.85
N SER A 139 -1.15 -1.51 -13.98
CA SER A 139 -0.47 -1.63 -15.28
C SER A 139 1.00 -2.05 -15.14
N GLY A 140 1.63 -2.39 -16.26
CA GLY A 140 3.03 -2.76 -16.35
C GLY A 140 3.31 -4.21 -15.89
N PRO A 141 4.58 -4.57 -15.70
CA PRO A 141 4.99 -5.94 -15.33
C PRO A 141 4.32 -6.48 -14.08
N ALA A 142 3.91 -5.62 -13.14
CA ALA A 142 3.22 -6.02 -11.93
C ALA A 142 1.90 -6.78 -12.19
N ILE A 143 1.18 -6.46 -13.28
CA ILE A 143 -0.03 -7.22 -13.66
C ILE A 143 0.32 -8.65 -14.04
N THR A 144 1.35 -8.84 -14.89
CA THR A 144 1.77 -10.16 -15.34
C THR A 144 2.21 -11.04 -14.17
N HIS A 145 2.90 -10.47 -13.21
CA HIS A 145 3.36 -11.17 -12.00
C HIS A 145 2.29 -11.23 -10.90
N ARG A 146 1.21 -10.45 -11.02
CA ARG A 146 0.17 -10.27 -9.98
C ARG A 146 0.73 -9.78 -8.65
N TYR A 147 1.74 -8.91 -8.71
CA TYR A 147 2.39 -8.36 -7.54
C TYR A 147 1.74 -7.03 -7.13
N GLY A 148 1.20 -7.00 -5.91
CA GLY A 148 0.71 -5.78 -5.27
C GLY A 148 1.69 -5.24 -4.24
N LEU A 149 1.55 -3.96 -3.88
CA LEU A 149 2.29 -3.37 -2.77
C LEU A 149 1.91 -4.07 -1.45
N ARG A 150 2.89 -4.24 -0.57
CA ARG A 150 2.66 -4.76 0.77
C ARG A 150 1.88 -3.74 1.59
N MET A 151 0.66 -4.09 1.97
CA MET A 151 -0.16 -3.28 2.85
C MET A 151 0.34 -3.37 4.28
N LEU A 152 0.28 -2.24 4.96
CA LEU A 152 0.59 -2.10 6.39
C LEU A 152 -0.71 -1.80 7.14
N LYS A 153 -0.73 -2.15 8.42
CA LYS A 153 -1.88 -1.90 9.28
C LYS A 153 -1.82 -0.48 9.84
N VAL A 154 -2.93 0.22 9.78
CA VAL A 154 -3.08 1.58 10.34
C VAL A 154 -4.12 1.53 11.43
N TYR A 155 -3.73 1.89 12.65
CA TYR A 155 -4.59 1.88 13.82
C TYR A 155 -4.82 3.29 14.33
N SER A 156 -6.07 3.68 14.52
CA SER A 156 -6.41 4.93 15.17
C SER A 156 -6.03 4.94 16.64
N SER A 157 -5.58 6.10 17.14
CA SER A 157 -5.26 6.31 18.54
C SER A 157 -6.34 7.16 19.22
N PRO A 158 -6.69 6.87 20.48
CA PRO A 158 -7.57 7.75 21.27
C PRO A 158 -7.03 9.19 21.40
N SER A 159 -5.73 9.38 21.23
CA SER A 159 -5.06 10.70 21.28
C SER A 159 -5.17 11.49 19.96
N GLY A 160 -5.97 11.05 19.00
CA GLY A 160 -6.31 11.78 17.78
C GLY A 160 -5.32 11.62 16.62
N GLY A 161 -4.46 10.61 16.68
CA GLY A 161 -3.53 10.26 15.58
C GLY A 161 -3.61 8.77 15.24
N TYR A 162 -2.53 8.23 14.63
CA TYR A 162 -2.49 6.85 14.18
C TYR A 162 -1.14 6.19 14.47
N THR A 163 -1.14 4.87 14.54
CA THR A 163 0.08 4.04 14.54
C THR A 163 0.09 3.13 13.33
N ILE A 164 1.28 2.90 12.75
CA ILE A 164 1.46 2.04 11.58
C ILE A 164 2.36 0.88 11.95
N SER A 165 1.93 -0.34 11.60
CA SER A 165 2.70 -1.57 11.82
C SER A 165 2.46 -2.61 10.72
N ASN A 166 3.19 -3.70 10.74
CA ASN A 166 2.93 -4.89 9.91
C ASN A 166 2.36 -6.05 10.72
#